data_1a0a35d0e8338dc264aa0378e0c166bc
#
_entry.id   1a0a35d0e8338dc264aa0378e0c166bc
#
_cell.length_a   1.000
_cell.length_b   1.000
_cell.length_c   1.000
_cell.angle_alpha   90.00
_cell.angle_beta   90.00
_cell.angle_gamma   90.00
#
_symmetry.space_group_name_H-M   'P 1'
#
loop_
_entity.id
_entity.type
_entity.pdbx_description
1 polymer ?
#
loop_
_entity_poly.entity_id
_entity_poly.type
_entity_poly.pdbx_seq_one_letter_code
_entity_poly.pdbx_strand_id
1 'polypeptide(L)'
;MSGLPDISSLSFTHGQVLQTIEAMHIAEWLDRPALDSILKKLRRDSVPFTAEELDKPQWDQLRYGYVHLAECVVAIKMMAEGIAHRHIVGLLTGDRIKLREAYKIAFSEASSGLGQPTCIKHSDGREIYIGGVYLDFIATINKLGVLMSPGPRLLDPWQALNRYMGQYMGMHPLPPIRLTGLVTEAVGIALRMPELKRGRKQTS
;
A
#
# COMPACT_ATOMS: atom_id res chain seq x y z
N MET A 1 22.23 1.04 -11.26
CA MET A 1 20.96 0.41 -10.85
C MET A 1 20.07 0.43 -12.07
N SER A 2 19.62 -0.73 -12.57
CA SER A 2 18.62 -0.79 -13.64
C SER A 2 17.36 -0.12 -13.14
N GLY A 3 16.85 0.87 -13.88
CA GLY A 3 15.61 1.58 -13.55
C GLY A 3 14.45 0.60 -13.35
N LEU A 4 13.42 1.01 -12.61
CA LEU A 4 12.19 0.24 -12.49
C LEU A 4 11.57 0.06 -13.90
N PRO A 5 10.93 -1.10 -14.18
CA PRO A 5 10.29 -1.35 -15.46
C PRO A 5 9.11 -0.38 -15.68
N ASP A 6 8.59 -0.34 -16.91
CA ASP A 6 7.38 0.44 -17.20
C ASP A 6 6.22 -0.06 -16.32
N ILE A 7 5.55 0.90 -15.69
CA ILE A 7 4.40 0.66 -14.80
C ILE A 7 3.30 -0.17 -15.47
N SER A 8 3.09 0.04 -16.78
CA SER A 8 2.05 -0.66 -17.54
C SER A 8 2.38 -2.12 -17.81
N SER A 9 3.66 -2.50 -17.74
CA SER A 9 4.13 -3.87 -17.96
C SER A 9 4.06 -4.73 -16.69
N LEU A 10 3.85 -4.12 -15.53
CA LEU A 10 3.82 -4.83 -14.25
C LEU A 10 2.54 -5.64 -14.10
N SER A 11 2.69 -6.93 -13.91
CA SER A 11 1.59 -7.88 -13.79
C SER A 11 1.97 -9.03 -12.85
N PHE A 12 1.26 -9.17 -11.75
CA PHE A 12 1.55 -10.11 -10.68
C PHE A 12 0.40 -11.09 -10.46
N THR A 13 0.71 -12.31 -10.07
CA THR A 13 -0.27 -13.28 -9.60
C THR A 13 -0.67 -12.98 -8.14
N HIS A 14 -1.81 -13.50 -7.71
CA HIS A 14 -2.20 -13.44 -6.29
C HIS A 14 -1.13 -14.04 -5.36
N GLY A 15 -0.50 -15.14 -5.79
CA GLY A 15 0.57 -15.76 -5.02
C GLY A 15 1.80 -14.87 -4.86
N GLN A 16 2.17 -14.11 -5.90
CA GLN A 16 3.28 -13.14 -5.83
C GLN A 16 2.93 -11.97 -4.90
N VAL A 17 1.69 -11.45 -4.95
CA VAL A 17 1.23 -10.40 -4.04
C VAL A 17 1.32 -10.87 -2.58
N LEU A 18 0.83 -12.08 -2.30
CA LEU A 18 0.87 -12.69 -0.98
C LEU A 18 2.32 -12.81 -0.46
N GLN A 19 3.22 -13.41 -1.27
CA GLN A 19 4.64 -13.55 -0.94
C GLN A 19 5.34 -12.19 -0.75
N THR A 20 4.97 -11.19 -1.55
CA THR A 20 5.50 -9.84 -1.42
C THR A 20 5.17 -9.24 -0.05
N ILE A 21 3.90 -9.30 0.35
CA ILE A 21 3.45 -8.75 1.63
C ILE A 21 4.12 -9.48 2.81
N GLU A 22 4.26 -10.81 2.73
CA GLU A 22 5.00 -11.59 3.72
C GLU A 22 6.46 -11.13 3.83
N ALA A 23 7.14 -11.00 2.70
CA ALA A 23 8.55 -10.61 2.65
C ALA A 23 8.82 -9.15 3.04
N MET A 24 7.81 -8.28 2.99
CA MET A 24 7.89 -6.90 3.48
C MET A 24 7.80 -6.80 5.01
N HIS A 25 7.49 -7.87 5.71
CA HIS A 25 7.34 -7.89 7.16
C HIS A 25 6.34 -6.86 7.73
N ILE A 26 5.39 -6.38 6.93
CA ILE A 26 4.38 -5.41 7.37
C ILE A 26 3.20 -6.04 8.10
N ALA A 27 3.13 -7.38 8.10
CA ALA A 27 2.03 -8.16 8.68
C ALA A 27 2.54 -9.38 9.47
N GLU A 28 3.64 -9.23 10.24
CA GLU A 28 4.27 -10.33 11.00
C GLU A 28 3.35 -11.00 12.02
N TRP A 29 2.28 -10.31 12.43
CA TRP A 29 1.25 -10.83 13.32
C TRP A 29 0.23 -11.76 12.62
N LEU A 30 0.31 -11.90 11.30
CA LEU A 30 -0.55 -12.77 10.48
C LEU A 30 0.27 -13.95 9.95
N ASP A 31 -0.28 -15.15 10.09
CA ASP A 31 0.20 -16.26 9.30
C ASP A 31 -0.30 -16.18 7.84
N ARG A 32 0.33 -16.94 6.97
CA ARG A 32 0.01 -16.93 5.53
C ARG A 32 -1.47 -17.24 5.21
N PRO A 33 -2.14 -18.24 5.85
CA PRO A 33 -3.56 -18.50 5.65
C PRO A 33 -4.45 -17.32 6.04
N ALA A 34 -4.14 -16.65 7.16
CA ALA A 34 -4.88 -15.48 7.61
C ALA A 34 -4.70 -14.30 6.64
N LEU A 35 -3.46 -14.05 6.19
CA LEU A 35 -3.18 -13.00 5.21
C LEU A 35 -3.91 -13.26 3.87
N ASP A 36 -3.90 -14.50 3.37
CA ASP A 36 -4.64 -14.90 2.17
C ASP A 36 -6.16 -14.67 2.34
N SER A 37 -6.71 -15.02 3.51
CA SER A 37 -8.11 -14.79 3.84
C SER A 37 -8.46 -13.29 3.84
N ILE A 38 -7.59 -12.45 4.40
CA ILE A 38 -7.76 -11.00 4.43
C ILE A 38 -7.72 -10.42 3.01
N LEU A 39 -6.76 -10.82 2.18
CA LEU A 39 -6.69 -10.34 0.79
C LEU A 39 -7.92 -10.76 -0.02
N LYS A 40 -8.44 -11.97 0.19
CA LYS A 40 -9.68 -12.42 -0.43
C LYS A 40 -10.89 -11.62 0.07
N LYS A 41 -10.93 -11.25 1.34
CA LYS A 41 -11.98 -10.41 1.91
C LYS A 41 -11.93 -9.00 1.34
N LEU A 42 -10.75 -8.37 1.33
CA LEU A 42 -10.55 -7.06 0.70
C LEU A 42 -11.04 -7.07 -0.75
N ARG A 43 -10.70 -8.10 -1.53
CA ARG A 43 -11.15 -8.24 -2.92
C ARG A 43 -12.68 -8.30 -3.04
N ARG A 44 -13.37 -9.01 -2.16
CA ARG A 44 -14.85 -9.05 -2.13
C ARG A 44 -15.43 -7.67 -1.85
N ASP A 45 -14.74 -6.87 -1.05
CA ASP A 45 -15.11 -5.52 -0.69
C ASP A 45 -14.53 -4.47 -1.68
N SER A 46 -14.24 -4.91 -2.91
CA SER A 46 -13.74 -4.08 -4.01
C SER A 46 -12.38 -3.40 -3.75
N VAL A 47 -11.48 -4.02 -2.99
CA VAL A 47 -10.09 -3.61 -2.80
C VAL A 47 -9.17 -4.77 -3.22
N PRO A 48 -8.25 -4.58 -4.14
CA PRO A 48 -7.87 -3.38 -4.89
C PRO A 48 -8.64 -3.21 -6.23
N PHE A 49 -9.55 -4.12 -6.57
CA PHE A 49 -10.23 -4.12 -7.85
C PHE A 49 -11.55 -3.36 -7.77
N THR A 50 -11.91 -2.65 -8.84
CA THR A 50 -13.27 -2.13 -9.01
C THR A 50 -14.25 -3.26 -9.36
N ALA A 51 -15.56 -3.01 -9.22
CA ALA A 51 -16.57 -3.98 -9.62
C ALA A 51 -16.43 -4.35 -11.12
N GLU A 52 -16.15 -3.36 -11.98
CA GLU A 52 -15.96 -3.56 -13.42
C GLU A 52 -14.71 -4.37 -13.75
N GLU A 53 -13.63 -4.23 -12.93
CA GLU A 53 -12.42 -5.04 -13.09
C GLU A 53 -12.66 -6.49 -12.66
N LEU A 54 -13.58 -6.70 -11.70
CA LEU A 54 -13.97 -8.02 -11.21
C LEU A 54 -15.00 -8.72 -12.09
N ASP A 55 -15.82 -8.01 -12.84
CA ASP A 55 -16.91 -8.56 -13.70
C ASP A 55 -16.39 -9.21 -15.00
N LYS A 56 -15.08 -9.28 -15.19
CA LYS A 56 -14.47 -9.93 -16.35
C LYS A 56 -14.50 -11.45 -16.21
N PRO A 57 -14.88 -12.20 -17.28
CA PRO A 57 -15.17 -13.65 -17.20
C PRO A 57 -13.96 -14.56 -16.95
N GLN A 58 -12.78 -14.04 -16.67
CA GLN A 58 -11.56 -14.81 -16.47
C GLN A 58 -11.03 -14.76 -15.02
N TRP A 59 -11.85 -15.14 -14.05
CA TRP A 59 -11.50 -15.17 -12.62
C TRP A 59 -10.21 -15.94 -12.29
N ASP A 60 -9.91 -17.01 -13.05
CA ASP A 60 -8.72 -17.84 -12.82
C ASP A 60 -7.41 -17.17 -13.24
N GLN A 61 -7.48 -16.05 -13.96
CA GLN A 61 -6.34 -15.30 -14.49
C GLN A 61 -6.27 -13.86 -13.99
N LEU A 62 -6.96 -13.54 -12.88
CA LEU A 62 -6.92 -12.19 -12.35
C LEU A 62 -5.50 -11.79 -12.02
N ARG A 63 -4.99 -10.79 -12.73
CA ARG A 63 -3.63 -10.26 -12.57
C ARG A 63 -3.68 -8.93 -11.83
N TYR A 64 -2.74 -8.75 -10.94
CA TYR A 64 -2.56 -7.53 -10.17
C TYR A 64 -1.57 -6.64 -10.92
N GLY A 65 -2.03 -5.55 -11.49
CA GLY A 65 -1.13 -4.49 -11.97
C GLY A 65 -0.48 -3.76 -10.80
N TYR A 66 0.42 -2.83 -11.11
CA TYR A 66 1.13 -2.04 -10.10
C TYR A 66 0.17 -1.38 -9.09
N VAL A 67 -0.87 -0.70 -9.57
CA VAL A 67 -1.81 0.01 -8.68
C VAL A 67 -2.56 -0.94 -7.73
N HIS A 68 -2.83 -2.16 -8.18
CA HIS A 68 -3.48 -3.19 -7.36
C HIS A 68 -2.53 -3.70 -6.27
N LEU A 69 -1.25 -3.91 -6.60
CA LEU A 69 -0.22 -4.29 -5.61
C LEU A 69 -0.07 -3.18 -4.57
N ALA A 70 0.07 -1.93 -4.99
CA ALA A 70 0.21 -0.78 -4.11
C ALA A 70 -1.00 -0.66 -3.15
N GLU A 71 -2.22 -0.80 -3.67
CA GLU A 71 -3.45 -0.71 -2.87
C GLU A 71 -3.54 -1.85 -1.84
N CYS A 72 -3.15 -3.08 -2.20
CA CYS A 72 -3.05 -4.20 -1.25
C CYS A 72 -2.06 -3.91 -0.12
N VAL A 73 -0.86 -3.45 -0.47
CA VAL A 73 0.20 -3.18 0.50
C VAL A 73 -0.20 -2.03 1.44
N VAL A 74 -0.80 -0.96 0.91
CA VAL A 74 -1.34 0.15 1.72
C VAL A 74 -2.45 -0.35 2.65
N ALA A 75 -3.39 -1.17 2.16
CA ALA A 75 -4.45 -1.74 2.98
C ALA A 75 -3.90 -2.55 4.17
N ILE A 76 -2.92 -3.42 3.92
CA ILE A 76 -2.30 -4.24 4.97
C ILE A 76 -1.50 -3.36 5.94
N LYS A 77 -0.78 -2.34 5.44
CA LYS A 77 -0.08 -1.38 6.30
C LYS A 77 -1.04 -0.64 7.23
N MET A 78 -2.19 -0.21 6.72
CA MET A 78 -3.24 0.42 7.54
C MET A 78 -3.80 -0.53 8.59
N MET A 79 -3.97 -1.82 8.26
CA MET A 79 -4.38 -2.84 9.25
C MET A 79 -3.33 -3.01 10.34
N ALA A 80 -2.05 -3.03 9.99
CA ALA A 80 -0.95 -3.11 10.96
C ALA A 80 -0.92 -1.91 11.92
N GLU A 81 -1.40 -0.74 11.47
CA GLU A 81 -1.60 0.45 12.32
C GLU A 81 -2.92 0.41 13.12
N GLY A 82 -3.62 -0.71 13.12
CA GLY A 82 -4.84 -0.93 13.92
C GLY A 82 -6.13 -0.37 13.30
N ILE A 83 -6.14 0.00 12.03
CA ILE A 83 -7.34 0.53 11.38
C ILE A 83 -8.29 -0.62 11.04
N ALA A 84 -9.54 -0.48 11.44
CA ALA A 84 -10.57 -1.49 11.19
C ALA A 84 -10.85 -1.66 9.69
N HIS A 85 -11.01 -2.90 9.25
CA HIS A 85 -11.24 -3.29 7.85
C HIS A 85 -12.27 -2.42 7.12
N ARG A 86 -13.43 -2.16 7.74
CA ARG A 86 -14.50 -1.33 7.14
C ARG A 86 -14.04 0.09 6.82
N HIS A 87 -13.18 0.67 7.66
CA HIS A 87 -12.65 2.01 7.44
C HIS A 87 -11.61 2.01 6.33
N ILE A 88 -10.77 0.98 6.25
CA ILE A 88 -9.80 0.80 5.17
C ILE A 88 -10.52 0.73 3.82
N VAL A 89 -11.56 -0.09 3.72
CA VAL A 89 -12.37 -0.19 2.51
C VAL A 89 -12.94 1.18 2.14
N GLY A 90 -13.57 1.89 3.09
CA GLY A 90 -14.13 3.22 2.85
C GLY A 90 -13.09 4.25 2.38
N LEU A 91 -11.90 4.26 2.99
CA LEU A 91 -10.81 5.17 2.63
C LEU A 91 -10.23 4.87 1.23
N LEU A 92 -10.06 3.59 0.90
CA LEU A 92 -9.45 3.19 -0.37
C LEU A 92 -10.43 3.22 -1.56
N THR A 93 -11.73 3.06 -1.30
CA THR A 93 -12.74 3.10 -2.37
C THR A 93 -13.35 4.50 -2.58
N GLY A 94 -13.33 5.35 -1.55
CA GLY A 94 -14.01 6.65 -1.55
C GLY A 94 -13.46 7.65 -2.57
N ASP A 95 -12.14 7.69 -2.78
CA ASP A 95 -11.50 8.54 -3.80
C ASP A 95 -10.38 7.78 -4.53
N ARG A 96 -10.74 6.64 -5.11
CA ARG A 96 -9.80 5.73 -5.78
C ARG A 96 -9.05 6.37 -6.93
N ILE A 97 -9.65 7.33 -7.63
CA ILE A 97 -8.98 8.02 -8.73
C ILE A 97 -7.76 8.76 -8.21
N LYS A 98 -7.91 9.56 -7.17
CA LYS A 98 -6.79 10.28 -6.55
C LYS A 98 -5.75 9.33 -5.94
N LEU A 99 -6.18 8.21 -5.33
CA LEU A 99 -5.28 7.20 -4.82
C LEU A 99 -4.43 6.58 -5.92
N ARG A 100 -5.03 6.19 -7.03
CA ARG A 100 -4.31 5.60 -8.17
C ARG A 100 -3.32 6.59 -8.78
N GLU A 101 -3.67 7.87 -8.86
CA GLU A 101 -2.73 8.92 -9.26
C GLU A 101 -1.58 9.08 -8.25
N ALA A 102 -1.88 9.05 -6.94
CA ALA A 102 -0.85 9.08 -5.91
C ALA A 102 0.14 7.91 -6.03
N TYR A 103 -0.35 6.71 -6.33
CA TYR A 103 0.51 5.54 -6.56
C TYR A 103 1.41 5.74 -7.79
N LYS A 104 0.89 6.29 -8.90
CA LYS A 104 1.67 6.56 -10.10
C LYS A 104 2.77 7.60 -9.84
N ILE A 105 2.45 8.68 -9.11
CA ILE A 105 3.43 9.69 -8.70
C ILE A 105 4.54 9.05 -7.86
N ALA A 106 4.20 8.24 -6.87
CA ALA A 106 5.17 7.54 -6.03
C ALA A 106 6.09 6.61 -6.83
N PHE A 107 5.55 5.92 -7.85
CA PHE A 107 6.34 5.08 -8.75
C PHE A 107 7.28 5.91 -9.63
N SER A 108 6.81 7.02 -10.17
CA SER A 108 7.62 7.93 -10.99
C SER A 108 8.79 8.50 -10.20
N GLU A 109 8.56 8.91 -8.96
CA GLU A 109 9.64 9.38 -8.07
C GLU A 109 10.64 8.28 -7.75
N ALA A 110 10.16 7.06 -7.46
CA ALA A 110 11.02 5.91 -7.24
C ALA A 110 11.89 5.61 -8.46
N SER A 111 11.31 5.69 -9.67
CA SER A 111 11.99 5.43 -10.94
C SER A 111 13.04 6.49 -11.30
N SER A 112 12.79 7.75 -10.96
CA SER A 112 13.70 8.87 -11.21
C SER A 112 14.85 8.99 -10.18
N GLY A 113 14.80 8.19 -9.11
CA GLY A 113 15.75 8.28 -7.99
C GLY A 113 15.52 9.48 -7.07
N LEU A 114 14.51 10.33 -7.33
CA LEU A 114 14.15 11.46 -6.47
C LEU A 114 13.59 11.03 -5.11
N GLY A 115 13.07 9.83 -5.03
CA GLY A 115 12.54 9.23 -3.80
C GLY A 115 13.61 8.70 -2.83
N GLN A 116 14.90 8.89 -3.11
CA GLN A 116 15.97 8.46 -2.20
C GLN A 116 15.87 9.23 -0.88
N PRO A 117 15.95 8.52 0.26
CA PRO A 117 15.86 9.19 1.55
C PRO A 117 17.08 10.08 1.78
N THR A 118 16.83 11.32 2.17
CA THR A 118 17.83 12.22 2.70
C THR A 118 17.94 12.00 4.21
N CYS A 119 19.14 11.75 4.70
CA CYS A 119 19.39 11.63 6.12
C CYS A 119 19.43 13.02 6.76
N ILE A 120 18.57 13.26 7.73
CA ILE A 120 18.63 14.44 8.59
C ILE A 120 19.10 13.98 9.97
N LYS A 121 20.24 14.55 10.45
CA LYS A 121 20.71 14.32 11.81
C LYS A 121 20.00 15.27 12.76
N HIS A 122 19.26 14.71 13.69
CA HIS A 122 18.66 15.48 14.78
C HIS A 122 19.71 15.85 15.83
N SER A 123 19.47 16.92 16.58
CA SER A 123 20.40 17.41 17.62
C SER A 123 20.69 16.39 18.74
N ASP A 124 19.83 15.41 18.92
CA ASP A 124 19.99 14.30 19.88
C ASP A 124 20.76 13.08 19.30
N GLY A 125 21.33 13.21 18.10
CA GLY A 125 22.10 12.17 17.42
C GLY A 125 21.29 11.16 16.63
N ARG A 126 19.94 11.23 16.65
CA ARG A 126 19.09 10.36 15.84
C ARG A 126 19.18 10.76 14.36
N GLU A 127 19.22 9.75 13.50
CA GLU A 127 19.15 9.93 12.05
C GLU A 127 17.72 9.70 11.58
N ILE A 128 17.14 10.72 10.95
CA ILE A 128 15.81 10.66 10.36
C ILE A 128 15.97 10.64 8.85
N TYR A 129 15.50 9.57 8.21
CA TYR A 129 15.52 9.45 6.76
C TYR A 129 14.18 9.93 6.20
N ILE A 130 14.21 11.05 5.49
CA ILE A 130 13.04 11.63 4.81
C ILE A 130 13.27 11.65 3.31
N GLY A 131 12.26 11.34 2.54
CA GLY A 131 12.34 11.37 1.07
C GLY A 131 11.12 10.72 0.42
N GLY A 132 10.86 11.09 -0.81
CA GLY A 132 9.70 10.65 -1.56
C GLY A 132 8.39 11.31 -1.12
N VAL A 133 7.28 10.82 -1.61
CA VAL A 133 5.94 11.29 -1.23
C VAL A 133 5.31 10.41 -0.15
N TYR A 134 4.48 11.04 0.65
CA TYR A 134 3.72 10.41 1.72
C TYR A 134 2.23 10.49 1.42
N LEU A 135 1.53 9.39 1.65
CA LEU A 135 0.08 9.33 1.58
C LEU A 135 -0.50 9.64 2.96
N ASP A 136 -1.31 10.68 3.04
CA ASP A 136 -2.03 11.07 4.25
C ASP A 136 -3.53 10.94 4.01
N PHE A 137 -4.19 10.29 4.94
CA PHE A 137 -5.64 10.33 5.06
C PHE A 137 -5.96 11.30 6.20
N ILE A 138 -6.45 12.49 5.85
CA ILE A 138 -6.93 13.44 6.86
C ILE A 138 -8.17 12.81 7.51
N ALA A 139 -7.92 11.93 8.46
CA ALA A 139 -8.98 11.24 9.15
C ALA A 139 -9.32 12.00 10.41
N THR A 140 -10.57 12.37 10.56
CA THR A 140 -11.14 12.88 11.80
C THR A 140 -12.17 11.91 12.33
N ILE A 141 -12.12 11.64 13.61
CA ILE A 141 -13.18 10.85 14.26
C ILE A 141 -14.25 11.83 14.69
N ASN A 142 -15.46 11.69 14.14
CA ASN A 142 -16.59 12.53 14.56
C ASN A 142 -17.09 12.12 15.97
N LYS A 143 -18.02 12.90 16.52
CA LYS A 143 -18.61 12.64 17.86
C LYS A 143 -19.31 11.28 17.99
N LEU A 144 -19.58 10.60 16.88
CA LEU A 144 -20.19 9.26 16.84
C LEU A 144 -19.15 8.15 16.67
N GLY A 145 -17.84 8.46 16.76
CA GLY A 145 -16.75 7.48 16.54
C GLY A 145 -16.60 7.06 15.08
N VAL A 146 -17.19 7.77 14.13
CA VAL A 146 -17.07 7.48 12.71
C VAL A 146 -15.83 8.17 12.15
N LEU A 147 -14.96 7.41 11.49
CA LEU A 147 -13.81 7.94 10.77
C LEU A 147 -14.30 8.66 9.51
N MET A 148 -14.06 9.96 9.46
CA MET A 148 -14.34 10.80 8.30
C MET A 148 -13.03 11.23 7.67
N SER A 149 -12.95 11.17 6.35
CA SER A 149 -11.80 11.66 5.60
C SER A 149 -12.28 12.47 4.40
N PRO A 150 -11.73 13.68 4.18
CA PRO A 150 -11.98 14.44 2.96
C PRO A 150 -11.28 13.84 1.73
N GLY A 151 -10.67 12.68 1.87
CA GLY A 151 -9.95 11.98 0.82
C GLY A 151 -8.44 11.92 1.07
N PRO A 152 -7.73 11.15 0.23
CA PRO A 152 -6.28 11.03 0.30
C PRO A 152 -5.62 12.30 -0.25
N ARG A 153 -4.46 12.64 0.32
CA ARG A 153 -3.56 13.65 -0.23
C ARG A 153 -2.11 13.19 -0.19
N LEU A 154 -1.32 13.72 -1.08
CA LEU A 154 0.12 13.55 -1.02
C LEU A 154 0.75 14.66 -0.20
N LEU A 155 1.71 14.30 0.61
CA LEU A 155 2.54 15.22 1.38
C LEU A 155 3.98 15.10 0.91
N ASP A 156 4.68 16.24 0.85
CA ASP A 156 6.13 16.25 0.81
C ASP A 156 6.73 15.80 2.16
N PRO A 157 8.05 15.52 2.23
CA PRO A 157 8.67 15.04 3.46
C PRO A 157 8.51 15.97 4.67
N TRP A 158 8.51 17.29 4.47
CA TRP A 158 8.38 18.27 5.55
C TRP A 158 6.94 18.35 6.06
N GLN A 159 5.97 18.32 5.16
CA GLN A 159 4.56 18.24 5.52
C GLN A 159 4.27 16.95 6.30
N ALA A 160 4.86 15.83 5.86
CA ALA A 160 4.73 14.55 6.55
C ALA A 160 5.34 14.60 7.96
N LEU A 161 6.52 15.20 8.12
CA LEU A 161 7.16 15.37 9.43
C LEU A 161 6.27 16.19 10.37
N ASN A 162 5.75 17.32 9.92
CA ASN A 162 4.83 18.14 10.70
C ASN A 162 3.55 17.36 11.08
N ARG A 163 3.07 16.52 10.19
CA ARG A 163 1.91 15.66 10.42
C ARG A 163 2.19 14.59 11.48
N TYR A 164 3.38 13.98 11.47
CA TYR A 164 3.84 13.06 12.51
C TYR A 164 3.91 13.74 13.88
N MET A 165 4.46 14.95 13.93
CA MET A 165 4.53 15.72 15.18
C MET A 165 3.12 16.01 15.73
N GLY A 166 2.18 16.41 14.87
CA GLY A 166 0.78 16.61 15.25
C GLY A 166 0.10 15.34 15.77
N GLN A 167 0.43 14.17 15.22
CA GLN A 167 -0.06 12.89 15.72
C GLN A 167 0.47 12.57 17.12
N TYR A 168 1.75 12.80 17.37
CA TYR A 168 2.36 12.62 18.69
C TYR A 168 1.66 13.47 19.76
N MET A 169 1.08 14.60 19.36
CA MET A 169 0.26 15.48 20.23
C MET A 169 -1.22 15.06 20.29
N GLY A 170 -1.58 13.90 19.74
CA GLY A 170 -2.95 13.38 19.76
C GLY A 170 -3.94 14.06 18.80
N MET A 171 -3.44 14.91 17.90
CA MET A 171 -4.30 15.67 16.97
C MET A 171 -4.79 14.84 15.79
N HIS A 172 -4.12 13.73 15.48
CA HIS A 172 -4.37 12.97 14.27
C HIS A 172 -4.32 11.46 14.52
N PRO A 173 -5.39 10.72 14.15
CA PRO A 173 -5.49 9.29 14.45
C PRO A 173 -4.61 8.39 13.57
N LEU A 174 -4.15 8.86 12.42
CA LEU A 174 -3.40 8.06 11.46
C LEU A 174 -2.08 8.74 11.08
N PRO A 175 -0.96 7.98 11.08
CA PRO A 175 0.30 8.49 10.56
C PRO A 175 0.29 8.55 9.03
N PRO A 176 1.00 9.49 8.41
CA PRO A 176 1.24 9.46 6.97
C PRO A 176 2.02 8.21 6.58
N ILE A 177 1.64 7.57 5.49
CA ILE A 177 2.33 6.40 4.94
C ILE A 177 3.39 6.89 3.95
N ARG A 178 4.65 6.55 4.17
CA ARG A 178 5.74 6.82 3.21
C ARG A 178 5.54 6.00 1.95
N LEU A 179 4.79 6.55 1.01
CA LEU A 179 4.28 5.82 -0.14
C LEU A 179 5.40 5.38 -1.09
N THR A 180 6.31 6.30 -1.46
CA THR A 180 7.41 5.98 -2.38
C THR A 180 8.26 4.81 -1.87
N GLY A 181 8.64 4.81 -0.59
CA GLY A 181 9.40 3.70 0.00
C GLY A 181 8.64 2.39 -0.04
N LEU A 182 7.37 2.42 0.39
CA LEU A 182 6.52 1.25 0.48
C LEU A 182 6.28 0.59 -0.88
N VAL A 183 5.97 1.37 -1.93
CA VAL A 183 5.71 0.81 -3.27
C VAL A 183 7.00 0.37 -3.97
N THR A 184 8.13 1.06 -3.75
CA THR A 184 9.41 0.66 -4.31
C THR A 184 9.85 -0.70 -3.77
N GLU A 185 9.74 -0.89 -2.47
CA GLU A 185 10.04 -2.15 -1.81
C GLU A 185 9.11 -3.26 -2.32
N ALA A 186 7.79 -3.01 -2.37
CA ALA A 186 6.81 -3.97 -2.84
C ALA A 186 7.11 -4.44 -4.28
N VAL A 187 7.34 -3.50 -5.20
CA VAL A 187 7.65 -3.82 -6.60
C VAL A 187 8.98 -4.58 -6.70
N GLY A 188 10.01 -4.11 -5.99
CA GLY A 188 11.32 -4.76 -5.99
C GLY A 188 11.28 -6.21 -5.48
N ILE A 189 10.44 -6.49 -4.49
CA ILE A 189 10.22 -7.85 -3.98
C ILE A 189 9.39 -8.64 -4.99
N ALA A 190 8.23 -8.11 -5.44
CA ALA A 190 7.32 -8.81 -6.34
C ALA A 190 7.97 -9.29 -7.64
N LEU A 191 8.87 -8.47 -8.19
CA LEU A 191 9.64 -8.83 -9.40
C LEU A 191 10.61 -9.99 -9.19
N ARG A 192 11.04 -10.24 -7.96
CA ARG A 192 11.91 -11.37 -7.61
C ARG A 192 11.15 -12.63 -7.24
N MET A 193 9.83 -12.50 -6.96
CA MET A 193 9.02 -13.65 -6.56
C MET A 193 8.68 -14.53 -7.78
N PRO A 194 8.86 -15.85 -7.68
CA PRO A 194 8.50 -16.76 -8.75
C PRO A 194 6.97 -16.78 -8.95
N GLU A 195 6.55 -16.92 -10.20
CA GLU A 195 5.17 -17.28 -10.47
C GLU A 195 4.90 -18.71 -9.97
N LEU A 196 4.17 -18.85 -8.90
CA LEU A 196 3.74 -20.16 -8.44
C LEU A 196 2.71 -20.71 -9.45
N LYS A 197 3.12 -21.69 -10.24
CA LYS A 197 2.19 -22.49 -11.03
C LYS A 197 1.25 -23.19 -10.07
N ARG A 198 -0.08 -23.01 -10.23
CA ARG A 198 -1.05 -23.84 -9.51
C ARG A 198 -0.72 -25.30 -9.75
N GLY A 199 -0.29 -26.01 -8.72
CA GLY A 199 -0.04 -27.43 -8.80
C GLY A 199 -1.32 -28.11 -9.28
N ARG A 200 -1.29 -28.74 -10.46
CA ARG A 200 -2.25 -29.79 -10.79
C ARG A 200 -2.18 -30.78 -9.63
N LYS A 201 -3.29 -30.98 -8.89
CA LYS A 201 -3.41 -32.18 -8.05
C LYS A 201 -3.06 -33.36 -8.96
N GLN A 202 -1.92 -34.01 -8.71
CA GLN A 202 -1.68 -35.32 -9.28
C GLN A 202 -2.78 -36.19 -8.69
N THR A 203 -3.77 -36.53 -9.50
CA THR A 203 -4.70 -37.62 -9.20
C THR A 203 -3.85 -38.88 -9.31
N SER A 204 -3.42 -39.39 -8.15
CA SER A 204 -2.98 -40.76 -7.97
C SER A 204 -4.17 -41.68 -8.06
#